data_e726418836c5f629fbfffd2b7fbb29fb
#
_entry.id   e726418836c5f629fbfffd2b7fbb29fb
#
_cell.length_a   1.000
_cell.length_b   1.000
_cell.length_c   1.000
_cell.angle_alpha   90.00
_cell.angle_beta   90.00
_cell.angle_gamma   90.00
#
_symmetry.space_group_name_H-M   'P 1'
#
loop_
_entity.id
_entity.type
_entity.pdbx_description
1 polymer ?
#
loop_
_entity_poly.entity_id
_entity_poly.type
_entity_poly.pdbx_seq_one_letter_code
_entity_poly.pdbx_strand_id
1 'polypeptide(L)'
;MKYLLLIPFLFSIGTYAQDVEYKYEPVVNKAEYYIGSYKNGKDLDDMVMWYNKFADWAEDQGDVYDNMTVALLSPYFNSDMAALDVVWVNNWPSPVEQFKGLETWVTGGGDKLLKSLPSENSAQVDAWQWT
;
A
#
# COMPACT_ATOMS: atom_id res chain seq x y z
N MET A 1 -2.19 41.23 60.54
CA MET A 1 -2.37 40.02 59.71
C MET A 1 -2.31 40.45 58.24
N LYS A 2 -1.23 40.07 57.57
CA LYS A 2 -1.06 40.38 56.11
C LYS A 2 -1.49 39.15 55.34
N TYR A 3 -2.57 39.22 54.63
CA TYR A 3 -3.00 38.18 53.70
C TYR A 3 -2.24 38.33 52.41
N LEU A 4 -1.34 37.38 52.10
CA LEU A 4 -0.61 37.25 50.87
C LEU A 4 -1.51 36.53 49.85
N LEU A 5 -2.06 37.28 48.89
CA LEU A 5 -2.84 36.73 47.78
C LEU A 5 -1.88 36.13 46.75
N LEU A 6 -1.78 34.80 46.72
CA LEU A 6 -1.10 34.02 45.69
C LEU A 6 -2.04 33.97 44.48
N ILE A 7 -1.69 34.70 43.42
CA ILE A 7 -2.35 34.61 42.11
C ILE A 7 -1.67 33.45 41.38
N PRO A 8 -2.39 32.38 41.01
CA PRO A 8 -1.81 31.35 40.14
C PRO A 8 -1.70 31.89 38.71
N PHE A 9 -0.49 32.03 38.22
CA PHE A 9 -0.21 32.29 36.82
C PHE A 9 -0.52 31.05 36.03
N LEU A 10 -1.69 30.99 35.41
CA LEU A 10 -2.04 29.96 34.42
C LEU A 10 -1.29 30.27 33.10
N PHE A 11 -0.16 29.59 32.90
CA PHE A 11 0.46 29.53 31.60
C PHE A 11 -0.43 28.65 30.70
N SER A 12 -1.29 29.25 29.91
CA SER A 12 -1.91 28.58 28.77
C SER A 12 -0.81 28.41 27.69
N ILE A 13 -0.23 27.22 27.63
CA ILE A 13 0.58 26.81 26.50
C ILE A 13 -0.40 26.58 25.36
N GLY A 14 -0.62 27.59 24.56
CA GLY A 14 -1.31 27.45 23.30
C GLY A 14 -0.45 26.60 22.37
N THR A 15 -0.82 25.34 22.19
CA THR A 15 -0.31 24.54 21.08
C THR A 15 -0.88 25.14 19.80
N TYR A 16 -0.07 25.96 19.15
CA TYR A 16 -0.38 26.37 17.78
C TYR A 16 -0.15 25.14 16.91
N ALA A 17 -1.24 24.43 16.59
CA ALA A 17 -1.24 23.53 15.46
C ALA A 17 -0.96 24.42 14.23
N GLN A 18 0.18 24.23 13.61
CA GLN A 18 0.52 24.94 12.40
C GLN A 18 -0.36 24.34 11.30
N ASP A 19 -1.37 25.10 10.85
CA ASP A 19 -2.17 24.72 9.69
C ASP A 19 -1.24 24.69 8.49
N VAL A 20 -0.99 23.49 7.97
CA VAL A 20 -0.20 23.30 6.77
C VAL A 20 -1.14 23.55 5.58
N GLU A 21 -0.94 24.66 4.89
CA GLU A 21 -1.66 24.94 3.65
C GLU A 21 -1.03 24.16 2.51
N TYR A 22 -1.78 23.24 1.92
CA TYR A 22 -1.37 22.50 0.73
C TYR A 22 -1.72 23.29 -0.53
N LYS A 23 -0.81 23.31 -1.49
CA LYS A 23 -1.03 23.94 -2.79
C LYS A 23 -2.17 23.25 -3.58
N TYR A 24 -2.40 22.00 -3.33
CA TYR A 24 -3.49 21.17 -3.84
C TYR A 24 -3.85 20.12 -2.78
N GLU A 25 -5.09 19.66 -2.83
CA GLU A 25 -5.55 18.62 -1.92
C GLU A 25 -5.00 17.26 -2.36
N PRO A 26 -4.13 16.62 -1.57
CA PRO A 26 -3.61 15.31 -1.92
C PRO A 26 -4.70 14.23 -1.75
N VAL A 27 -4.74 13.31 -2.69
CA VAL A 27 -5.55 12.09 -2.57
C VAL A 27 -4.75 11.07 -1.74
N VAL A 28 -5.41 10.49 -0.75
CA VAL A 28 -4.79 9.50 0.15
C VAL A 28 -5.33 8.12 -0.18
N ASN A 29 -4.44 7.20 -0.53
CA ASN A 29 -4.76 5.82 -0.81
C ASN A 29 -4.02 4.89 0.17
N LYS A 30 -4.52 3.67 0.32
CA LYS A 30 -3.77 2.58 0.93
C LYS A 30 -2.99 1.84 -0.15
N ALA A 31 -1.69 1.71 0.02
CA ALA A 31 -0.83 1.01 -0.92
C ALA A 31 -0.15 -0.20 -0.25
N GLU A 32 -0.18 -1.32 -0.95
CA GLU A 32 0.52 -2.54 -0.56
C GLU A 32 1.63 -2.79 -1.57
N TYR A 33 2.87 -2.81 -1.11
CA TYR A 33 4.05 -3.07 -1.92
C TYR A 33 4.56 -4.47 -1.61
N TYR A 34 4.60 -5.33 -2.62
CA TYR A 34 5.21 -6.65 -2.55
C TYR A 34 6.51 -6.62 -3.35
N ILE A 35 7.62 -6.64 -2.64
CA ILE A 35 8.97 -6.47 -3.19
C ILE A 35 9.61 -7.84 -3.35
N GLY A 36 10.12 -8.15 -4.53
CA GLY A 36 10.66 -9.48 -4.78
C GLY A 36 11.64 -9.59 -5.92
N SER A 37 12.11 -10.81 -6.07
CA SER A 37 12.99 -11.22 -7.16
C SER A 37 12.33 -12.30 -7.98
N TYR A 38 12.66 -12.39 -9.28
CA TYR A 38 12.15 -13.46 -10.13
C TYR A 38 12.67 -14.82 -9.70
N LYS A 39 11.80 -15.84 -9.76
CA LYS A 39 12.21 -17.23 -9.68
C LYS A 39 13.09 -17.58 -10.87
N ASN A 40 13.89 -18.64 -10.74
CA ASN A 40 14.82 -19.05 -11.78
C ASN A 40 14.14 -19.21 -13.15
N GLY A 41 14.67 -18.52 -14.17
CA GLY A 41 14.15 -18.52 -15.53
C GLY A 41 12.86 -17.74 -15.75
N LYS A 42 12.45 -16.94 -14.78
CA LYS A 42 11.27 -16.05 -14.84
C LYS A 42 11.68 -14.60 -15.07
N ASP A 43 10.77 -13.81 -15.63
CA ASP A 43 10.98 -12.42 -15.97
C ASP A 43 9.70 -11.58 -15.88
N LEU A 44 9.76 -10.35 -16.38
CA LEU A 44 8.62 -9.42 -16.37
C LEU A 44 7.44 -9.95 -17.21
N ASP A 45 7.69 -10.62 -18.31
CA ASP A 45 6.63 -11.15 -19.17
C ASP A 45 5.84 -12.24 -18.44
N ASP A 46 6.52 -13.09 -17.66
CA ASP A 46 5.86 -14.05 -16.78
C ASP A 46 4.98 -13.34 -15.71
N MET A 47 5.44 -12.21 -15.14
CA MET A 47 4.65 -11.43 -14.19
C MET A 47 3.42 -10.79 -14.85
N VAL A 48 3.55 -10.31 -16.08
CA VAL A 48 2.40 -9.76 -16.84
C VAL A 48 1.39 -10.88 -17.14
N MET A 49 1.84 -12.07 -17.48
CA MET A 49 0.94 -13.22 -17.66
C MET A 49 0.24 -13.60 -16.35
N TRP A 50 0.97 -13.55 -15.23
CA TRP A 50 0.37 -13.81 -13.92
C TRP A 50 -0.64 -12.71 -13.52
N TYR A 51 -0.34 -11.44 -13.83
CA TYR A 51 -1.27 -10.33 -13.64
C TYR A 51 -2.61 -10.59 -14.35
N ASN A 52 -2.58 -11.09 -15.60
CA ASN A 52 -3.81 -11.42 -16.33
C ASN A 52 -4.63 -12.50 -15.62
N LYS A 53 -3.98 -13.53 -15.07
CA LYS A 53 -4.68 -14.56 -14.24
C LYS A 53 -5.30 -13.96 -12.99
N PHE A 54 -4.62 -13.00 -12.35
CA PHE A 54 -5.16 -12.28 -11.21
C PHE A 54 -6.36 -11.44 -11.63
N ALA A 55 -6.27 -10.70 -12.75
CA ALA A 55 -7.35 -9.86 -13.26
C ALA A 55 -8.60 -10.70 -13.59
N ASP A 56 -8.45 -11.82 -14.30
CA ASP A 56 -9.54 -12.75 -14.61
C ASP A 56 -10.22 -13.26 -13.33
N TRP A 57 -9.42 -13.66 -12.32
CA TRP A 57 -9.94 -14.09 -11.04
C TRP A 57 -10.65 -12.95 -10.30
N ALA A 58 -10.11 -11.74 -10.32
CA ALA A 58 -10.69 -10.57 -9.65
C ALA A 58 -12.04 -10.16 -10.25
N GLU A 59 -12.19 -10.22 -11.58
CA GLU A 59 -13.46 -9.97 -12.27
C GLU A 59 -14.55 -10.95 -11.82
N ASP A 60 -14.21 -12.19 -11.53
CA ASP A 60 -15.15 -13.20 -11.01
C ASP A 60 -15.64 -12.92 -9.58
N GLN A 61 -14.99 -11.98 -8.85
CA GLN A 61 -15.34 -11.62 -7.47
C GLN A 61 -16.39 -10.49 -7.38
N GLY A 62 -17.01 -10.09 -8.49
CA GLY A 62 -17.96 -8.98 -8.54
C GLY A 62 -17.25 -7.63 -8.41
N ASP A 63 -17.79 -6.73 -7.59
CA ASP A 63 -17.33 -5.34 -7.48
C ASP A 63 -16.18 -5.09 -6.48
N VAL A 64 -15.68 -6.16 -5.86
CA VAL A 64 -14.71 -6.04 -4.74
C VAL A 64 -13.42 -5.36 -5.16
N TYR A 65 -12.98 -5.58 -6.39
CA TYR A 65 -11.71 -5.08 -6.91
C TYR A 65 -11.85 -3.91 -7.90
N ASP A 66 -13.09 -3.44 -8.16
CA ASP A 66 -13.36 -2.41 -9.17
C ASP A 66 -12.60 -1.10 -8.95
N ASN A 67 -12.39 -0.72 -7.69
CA ASN A 67 -11.70 0.51 -7.32
C ASN A 67 -10.23 0.31 -6.93
N MET A 68 -9.74 -0.93 -6.98
CA MET A 68 -8.32 -1.20 -6.77
C MET A 68 -7.56 -1.00 -8.08
N THR A 69 -6.38 -0.41 -7.99
CA THR A 69 -5.45 -0.38 -9.12
C THR A 69 -4.19 -1.17 -8.80
N VAL A 70 -3.64 -1.82 -9.82
CA VAL A 70 -2.40 -2.57 -9.73
C VAL A 70 -1.33 -1.92 -10.58
N ALA A 71 -0.11 -1.82 -10.04
CA ALA A 71 1.06 -1.45 -10.81
C ALA A 71 2.16 -2.52 -10.65
N LEU A 72 2.85 -2.82 -11.74
CA LEU A 72 4.10 -3.55 -11.73
C LEU A 72 5.24 -2.55 -11.92
N LEU A 73 6.14 -2.48 -10.95
CA LEU A 73 7.32 -1.63 -11.03
C LEU A 73 8.53 -2.52 -11.32
N SER A 74 9.24 -2.22 -12.41
CA SER A 74 10.53 -2.80 -12.71
C SER A 74 11.60 -1.74 -12.44
N PRO A 75 12.61 -2.00 -11.60
CA PRO A 75 13.61 -1.00 -11.29
C PRO A 75 14.42 -0.66 -12.54
N TYR A 76 14.45 0.62 -12.86
CA TYR A 76 15.30 1.15 -13.93
C TYR A 76 16.69 1.50 -13.42
N PHE A 77 16.75 2.01 -12.18
CA PHE A 77 17.99 2.37 -11.51
C PHE A 77 17.91 1.98 -10.03
N ASN A 78 18.84 1.12 -9.61
CA ASN A 78 18.92 0.63 -8.24
C ASN A 78 20.40 0.48 -7.85
N SER A 79 20.75 0.86 -6.63
CA SER A 79 22.12 0.73 -6.10
C SER A 79 22.54 -0.73 -5.90
N ASP A 80 21.57 -1.63 -5.69
CA ASP A 80 21.79 -3.07 -5.61
C ASP A 80 20.79 -3.80 -6.55
N MET A 81 21.23 -3.99 -7.79
CA MET A 81 20.42 -4.64 -8.84
C MET A 81 20.16 -6.12 -8.56
N ALA A 82 20.86 -6.74 -7.62
CA ALA A 82 20.65 -8.13 -7.25
C ALA A 82 19.53 -8.32 -6.20
N ALA A 83 19.14 -7.25 -5.52
CA ALA A 83 18.21 -7.32 -4.39
C ALA A 83 16.73 -7.20 -4.79
N LEU A 84 16.43 -6.70 -5.99
CA LEU A 84 15.10 -6.32 -6.39
C LEU A 84 14.92 -6.42 -7.92
N ASP A 85 14.00 -7.27 -8.35
CA ASP A 85 13.64 -7.39 -9.76
C ASP A 85 12.29 -6.79 -10.10
N VAL A 86 11.35 -6.87 -9.16
CA VAL A 86 9.96 -6.46 -9.37
C VAL A 86 9.30 -6.00 -8.08
N VAL A 87 8.43 -4.99 -8.19
CA VAL A 87 7.50 -4.62 -7.12
C VAL A 87 6.08 -4.68 -7.68
N TRP A 88 5.24 -5.47 -7.04
CA TRP A 88 3.81 -5.44 -7.25
C TRP A 88 3.19 -4.44 -6.27
N VAL A 89 2.35 -3.54 -6.77
CA VAL A 89 1.69 -2.53 -5.95
C VAL A 89 0.18 -2.63 -6.11
N ASN A 90 -0.53 -2.83 -5.01
CA ASN A 90 -1.98 -2.64 -4.94
C ASN A 90 -2.27 -1.27 -4.34
N ASN A 91 -3.09 -0.47 -5.02
CA ASN A 91 -3.61 0.78 -4.47
C ASN A 91 -5.11 0.63 -4.21
N TRP A 92 -5.51 0.92 -2.99
CA TRP A 92 -6.87 0.86 -2.51
C TRP A 92 -7.37 2.25 -2.12
N PRO A 93 -8.62 2.64 -2.47
CA PRO A 93 -9.15 3.94 -2.08
C PRO A 93 -9.24 4.13 -0.57
N SER A 94 -9.43 3.03 0.18
CA SER A 94 -9.57 3.07 1.62
C SER A 94 -9.15 1.75 2.30
N PRO A 95 -8.87 1.77 3.62
CA PRO A 95 -8.64 0.54 4.39
C PRO A 95 -9.83 -0.43 4.38
N VAL A 96 -11.05 0.08 4.30
CA VAL A 96 -12.26 -0.77 4.29
C VAL A 96 -12.29 -1.63 3.03
N GLU A 97 -12.00 -1.05 1.87
CA GLU A 97 -11.95 -1.77 0.61
C GLU A 97 -10.76 -2.73 0.56
N GLN A 98 -9.61 -2.33 1.11
CA GLN A 98 -8.45 -3.19 1.25
C GLN A 98 -8.77 -4.46 2.06
N PHE A 99 -9.41 -4.32 3.24
CA PHE A 99 -9.76 -5.47 4.06
C PHE A 99 -10.83 -6.36 3.41
N LYS A 100 -11.81 -5.77 2.72
CA LYS A 100 -12.78 -6.52 1.93
C LYS A 100 -12.11 -7.33 0.82
N GLY A 101 -11.14 -6.72 0.14
CA GLY A 101 -10.34 -7.39 -0.88
C GLY A 101 -9.51 -8.54 -0.30
N LEU A 102 -8.87 -8.35 0.85
CA LEU A 102 -8.10 -9.38 1.52
C LEU A 102 -8.98 -10.57 1.97
N GLU A 103 -10.15 -10.30 2.55
CA GLU A 103 -11.11 -11.34 2.92
C GLU A 103 -11.53 -12.14 1.68
N THR A 104 -11.87 -11.47 0.59
CA THR A 104 -12.25 -12.11 -0.68
C THR A 104 -11.09 -12.90 -1.28
N TRP A 105 -9.86 -12.41 -1.19
CA TRP A 105 -8.67 -13.13 -1.61
C TRP A 105 -8.54 -14.50 -0.95
N VAL A 106 -8.73 -14.54 0.35
CA VAL A 106 -8.64 -15.79 1.13
C VAL A 106 -9.85 -16.69 0.88
N THR A 107 -11.07 -16.15 0.93
CA THR A 107 -12.31 -16.93 0.82
C THR A 107 -12.67 -17.30 -0.60
N GLY A 108 -12.31 -16.48 -1.59
CA GLY A 108 -12.55 -16.69 -3.02
C GLY A 108 -11.48 -17.52 -3.73
N GLY A 109 -10.47 -17.99 -2.99
CA GLY A 109 -9.44 -18.89 -3.53
C GLY A 109 -8.35 -18.17 -4.33
N GLY A 110 -8.20 -16.85 -4.20
CA GLY A 110 -7.13 -16.07 -4.83
C GLY A 110 -5.73 -16.51 -4.37
N ASP A 111 -5.61 -16.95 -3.12
CA ASP A 111 -4.37 -17.50 -2.55
C ASP A 111 -3.80 -18.68 -3.35
N LYS A 112 -4.65 -19.43 -4.07
CA LYS A 112 -4.23 -20.52 -4.94
C LYS A 112 -3.38 -20.04 -6.12
N LEU A 113 -3.57 -18.79 -6.57
CA LEU A 113 -2.79 -18.18 -7.64
C LEU A 113 -1.32 -18.03 -7.27
N LEU A 114 -1.01 -17.91 -5.98
CA LEU A 114 0.37 -17.79 -5.49
C LEU A 114 1.25 -18.99 -5.87
N LYS A 115 0.66 -20.16 -6.12
CA LYS A 115 1.41 -21.35 -6.57
C LYS A 115 2.13 -21.14 -7.92
N SER A 116 1.58 -20.24 -8.75
CA SER A 116 2.15 -19.93 -10.07
C SER A 116 2.80 -18.54 -10.11
N LEU A 117 2.96 -17.87 -8.96
CA LEU A 117 3.62 -16.57 -8.90
C LEU A 117 5.07 -16.69 -9.38
N PRO A 118 5.49 -15.89 -10.38
CA PRO A 118 6.83 -15.96 -10.95
C PRO A 118 7.93 -15.35 -10.09
N SER A 119 7.56 -14.68 -9.00
CA SER A 119 8.50 -14.03 -8.08
C SER A 119 8.45 -14.62 -6.68
N GLU A 120 9.49 -14.37 -5.92
CA GLU A 120 9.55 -14.59 -4.47
C GLU A 120 9.58 -13.23 -3.78
N ASN A 121 8.61 -12.98 -2.90
CA ASN A 121 8.57 -11.75 -2.15
C ASN A 121 9.55 -11.80 -0.97
N SER A 122 10.47 -10.84 -0.94
CA SER A 122 11.44 -10.67 0.15
C SER A 122 10.95 -9.69 1.21
N ALA A 123 10.04 -8.78 0.83
CA ALA A 123 9.45 -7.79 1.73
C ALA A 123 8.04 -7.41 1.30
N GLN A 124 7.24 -7.01 2.27
CA GLN A 124 5.94 -6.39 2.08
C GLN A 124 5.89 -5.10 2.88
N VAL A 125 5.39 -4.03 2.26
CA VAL A 125 5.16 -2.74 2.92
C VAL A 125 3.72 -2.34 2.71
N ASP A 126 3.03 -2.04 3.79
CA ASP A 126 1.68 -1.50 3.79
C ASP A 126 1.75 -0.02 4.21
N ALA A 127 1.30 0.89 3.37
CA ALA A 127 1.55 2.31 3.53
C ALA A 127 0.35 3.18 3.15
N TRP A 128 0.32 4.39 3.73
CA TRP A 128 -0.48 5.47 3.19
C TRP A 128 0.30 6.12 2.03
N GLN A 129 -0.34 6.23 0.89
CA GLN A 129 0.22 6.89 -0.29
C GLN A 129 -0.53 8.18 -0.57
N TRP A 130 0.21 9.25 -0.76
CA TRP A 130 -0.28 10.60 -1.07
C TRP A 130 0.04 10.90 -2.53
N THR A 131 -0.98 11.19 -3.34
CA THR A 131 -0.83 11.49 -4.77
C THR A 131 -1.55 12.78 -5.14
#